data_326acb56a535f4c5b9239369a1690303
#
_entry.id   326acb56a535f4c5b9239369a1690303
#
_cell.length_a   1.000
_cell.length_b   1.000
_cell.length_c   1.000
_cell.angle_alpha   90.00
_cell.angle_beta   90.00
_cell.angle_gamma   90.00
#
_symmetry.space_group_name_H-M   'P 1'
#
loop_
_entity.id
_entity.type
_entity.pdbx_description
1 polymer ?
#
loop_
_entity_poly.entity_id
_entity_poly.type
_entity_poly.pdbx_seq_one_letter_code
_entity_poly.pdbx_strand_id
1 'polypeptide(L)'
;MWRVDADAEPGILHLKLSGALTLNEVKAFVEAHNRAVDGYRGQDYRVWVDISDLSPLRPEVADVLEESKRYSNQQPNFRGSAVLVAGATVAMQHRRTSMSGGVLDTELISHDPEALRAHLRTVHRSSP
;
A
#
# COMPACT_ATOMS: atom_id res chain seq x y z
N MET A 1 2.17 9.25 -11.93
CA MET A 1 3.07 9.83 -10.87
C MET A 1 2.97 9.01 -9.60
N TRP A 2 4.06 8.82 -8.92
CA TRP A 2 4.07 8.07 -7.65
C TRP A 2 4.92 8.78 -6.62
N ARG A 3 4.66 8.47 -5.34
CA ARG A 3 5.40 9.04 -4.21
C ARG A 3 5.52 8.02 -3.09
N VAL A 4 6.68 7.96 -2.46
CA VAL A 4 6.95 7.17 -1.25
C VAL A 4 7.53 8.11 -0.21
N ASP A 5 6.87 8.22 0.96
CA ASP A 5 7.28 9.15 2.01
C ASP A 5 7.17 8.47 3.38
N ALA A 6 8.33 8.15 3.96
CA ALA A 6 8.43 7.55 5.29
C ALA A 6 8.52 8.59 6.41
N ASP A 7 8.62 9.88 6.08
CA ASP A 7 8.87 10.96 7.05
C ASP A 7 7.62 11.77 7.37
N ALA A 8 6.51 11.55 6.65
CA ALA A 8 5.28 12.33 6.84
C ALA A 8 4.67 12.14 8.23
N GLU A 9 4.68 10.92 8.75
CA GLU A 9 4.19 10.58 10.09
C GLU A 9 5.05 9.46 10.67
N PRO A 10 5.39 9.52 11.99
CA PRO A 10 6.14 8.43 12.61
C PRO A 10 5.40 7.08 12.51
N GLY A 11 6.08 6.06 12.02
CA GLY A 11 5.54 4.71 11.95
C GLY A 11 4.50 4.48 10.85
N ILE A 12 4.24 5.46 9.99
CA ILE A 12 3.31 5.35 8.88
C ILE A 12 4.01 5.69 7.57
N LEU A 13 4.09 4.71 6.69
CA LEU A 13 4.62 4.88 5.34
C LEU A 13 3.51 5.40 4.42
N HIS A 14 3.70 6.60 3.89
CA HIS A 14 2.75 7.21 2.96
C HIS A 14 3.13 6.89 1.53
N LEU A 15 2.19 6.33 0.78
CA LEU A 15 2.33 6.00 -0.62
C LEU A 15 1.25 6.73 -1.43
N LYS A 16 1.62 7.23 -2.59
CA LYS A 16 0.66 7.80 -3.54
C LYS A 16 0.95 7.30 -4.94
N LEU A 17 -0.10 6.86 -5.63
CA LEU A 17 -0.07 6.49 -7.04
C LEU A 17 -1.18 7.26 -7.74
N SER A 18 -0.88 7.91 -8.85
CA SER A 18 -1.86 8.72 -9.59
C SER A 18 -1.63 8.66 -11.09
N GLY A 19 -2.71 8.92 -11.84
CA GLY A 19 -2.69 8.91 -13.30
C GLY A 19 -2.55 7.50 -13.88
N ALA A 20 -2.13 7.44 -15.14
CA ALA A 20 -1.85 6.19 -15.84
C ALA A 20 -0.37 5.84 -15.65
N LEU A 21 -0.09 4.75 -14.96
CA LEU A 21 1.28 4.35 -14.66
C LEU A 21 1.79 3.30 -15.65
N THR A 22 3.03 3.48 -16.07
CA THR A 22 3.75 2.51 -16.90
C THR A 22 4.37 1.42 -16.06
N LEU A 23 4.77 0.33 -16.70
CA LEU A 23 5.49 -0.76 -16.03
C LEU A 23 6.77 -0.27 -15.36
N ASN A 24 7.56 0.58 -16.04
CA ASN A 24 8.80 1.11 -15.48
C ASN A 24 8.55 2.01 -14.27
N GLU A 25 7.49 2.82 -14.30
CA GLU A 25 7.11 3.65 -13.16
C GLU A 25 6.75 2.80 -11.94
N VAL A 26 5.98 1.74 -12.13
CA VAL A 26 5.59 0.87 -11.00
C VAL A 26 6.79 0.07 -10.48
N LYS A 27 7.70 -0.36 -11.34
CA LYS A 27 8.96 -1.00 -10.91
C LYS A 27 9.78 -0.05 -10.02
N ALA A 28 9.92 1.21 -10.42
CA ALA A 28 10.64 2.22 -9.64
C ALA A 28 9.94 2.48 -8.29
N PHE A 29 8.61 2.52 -8.29
CA PHE A 29 7.81 2.65 -7.08
C PHE A 29 8.06 1.49 -6.11
N VAL A 30 8.04 0.25 -6.60
CA VAL A 30 8.25 -0.95 -5.77
C VAL A 30 9.65 -0.92 -5.13
N GLU A 31 10.68 -0.54 -5.88
CA GLU A 31 12.04 -0.40 -5.34
C GLU A 31 12.09 0.64 -4.21
N ALA A 32 11.47 1.81 -4.42
CA ALA A 32 11.43 2.86 -3.41
C ALA A 32 10.63 2.43 -2.17
N HIS A 33 9.51 1.73 -2.36
CA HIS A 33 8.70 1.16 -1.29
C HIS A 33 9.53 0.20 -0.44
N ASN A 34 10.20 -0.76 -1.08
CA ASN A 34 10.95 -1.79 -0.38
C ASN A 34 12.11 -1.18 0.44
N ARG A 35 12.78 -0.17 -0.11
CA ARG A 35 13.83 0.56 0.63
C ARG A 35 13.27 1.30 1.85
N ALA A 36 12.11 1.93 1.70
CA ALA A 36 11.44 2.63 2.81
C ALA A 36 11.04 1.65 3.90
N VAL A 37 10.51 0.49 3.53
CA VAL A 37 10.15 -0.58 4.47
C VAL A 37 11.39 -1.05 5.24
N ASP A 38 12.50 -1.27 4.56
CA ASP A 38 13.77 -1.66 5.19
C ASP A 38 14.24 -0.62 6.22
N GLY A 39 13.93 0.63 6.00
CA GLY A 39 14.31 1.73 6.89
C GLY A 39 13.67 1.66 8.28
N TYR A 40 12.57 0.94 8.45
CA TYR A 40 11.93 0.78 9.75
C TYR A 40 12.71 -0.15 10.69
N ARG A 41 13.52 -1.05 10.16
CA ARG A 41 14.48 -1.89 10.93
C ARG A 41 13.89 -2.58 12.15
N GLY A 42 12.77 -3.26 11.96
CA GLY A 42 12.11 -3.99 13.04
C GLY A 42 11.17 -3.15 13.91
N GLN A 43 11.09 -1.84 13.71
CA GLN A 43 10.05 -1.02 14.33
C GLN A 43 8.73 -1.25 13.62
N ASP A 44 7.65 -1.32 14.38
CA ASP A 44 6.31 -1.49 13.82
C ASP A 44 5.98 -0.36 12.85
N TYR A 45 5.38 -0.70 11.72
CA TYR A 45 4.92 0.29 10.75
C TYR A 45 3.59 -0.10 10.14
N ARG A 46 2.90 0.91 9.66
CA ARG A 46 1.65 0.80 8.92
C ARG A 46 1.78 1.56 7.61
N VAL A 47 0.89 1.31 6.68
CA VAL A 47 0.97 1.91 5.34
C VAL A 47 -0.33 2.64 5.02
N TRP A 48 -0.20 3.90 4.62
CA TRP A 48 -1.29 4.70 4.06
C TRP A 48 -1.07 4.81 2.55
N VAL A 49 -2.06 4.39 1.77
CA VAL A 49 -1.98 4.41 0.31
C VAL A 49 -3.08 5.31 -0.25
N ASP A 50 -2.71 6.33 -1.01
CA ASP A 50 -3.66 7.18 -1.72
C ASP A 50 -3.61 6.83 -3.20
N ILE A 51 -4.68 6.17 -3.68
CA ILE A 51 -4.88 5.85 -5.09
C ILE A 51 -6.18 6.46 -5.61
N SER A 52 -6.64 7.55 -4.98
CA SER A 52 -7.88 8.23 -5.37
C SER A 52 -7.84 8.83 -6.77
N ASP A 53 -6.65 9.13 -7.30
CA ASP A 53 -6.45 9.68 -8.65
C ASP A 53 -5.81 8.67 -9.61
N LEU A 54 -5.77 7.39 -9.24
CA LEU A 54 -5.15 6.35 -10.06
C LEU A 54 -6.12 5.86 -11.13
N SER A 55 -5.63 5.76 -12.38
CA SER A 55 -6.32 5.04 -13.45
C SER A 55 -6.13 3.53 -13.29
N PRO A 56 -7.08 2.69 -13.77
CA PRO A 56 -6.90 1.24 -13.71
C PRO A 56 -5.56 0.80 -14.32
N LEU A 57 -4.90 -0.14 -13.67
CA LEU A 57 -3.61 -0.66 -14.12
C LEU A 57 -3.82 -1.79 -15.12
N ARG A 58 -2.90 -1.91 -16.09
CA ARG A 58 -2.82 -3.10 -16.92
C ARG A 58 -2.45 -4.31 -16.05
N PRO A 59 -2.88 -5.53 -16.42
CA PRO A 59 -2.60 -6.71 -15.59
C PRO A 59 -1.12 -6.91 -15.26
N GLU A 60 -0.22 -6.72 -16.22
CA GLU A 60 1.22 -6.87 -16.02
C GLU A 60 1.78 -5.81 -15.08
N VAL A 61 1.18 -4.62 -15.04
CA VAL A 61 1.57 -3.55 -14.12
C VAL A 61 1.05 -3.84 -12.71
N ALA A 62 -0.18 -4.34 -12.61
CA ALA A 62 -0.76 -4.75 -11.34
C ALA A 62 0.04 -5.89 -10.70
N ASP A 63 0.55 -6.83 -11.50
CA ASP A 63 1.39 -7.93 -11.02
C ASP A 63 2.68 -7.43 -10.38
N VAL A 64 3.27 -6.37 -10.94
CA VAL A 64 4.47 -5.76 -10.35
C VAL A 64 4.12 -5.03 -9.04
N LEU A 65 2.99 -4.32 -9.00
CA LEU A 65 2.54 -3.67 -7.77
C LEU A 65 2.33 -4.68 -6.64
N GLU A 66 1.85 -5.86 -6.95
CA GLU A 66 1.67 -6.95 -5.99
C GLU A 66 2.97 -7.30 -5.24
N GLU A 67 4.12 -7.13 -5.87
CA GLU A 67 5.41 -7.41 -5.24
C GLU A 67 5.62 -6.55 -3.98
N SER A 68 5.16 -5.29 -3.99
CA SER A 68 5.24 -4.43 -2.82
C SER A 68 4.39 -4.96 -1.66
N LYS A 69 3.21 -5.48 -1.96
CA LYS A 69 2.33 -6.09 -0.96
C LYS A 69 2.97 -7.34 -0.35
N ARG A 70 3.53 -8.19 -1.20
CA ARG A 70 4.20 -9.41 -0.76
C ARG A 70 5.42 -9.09 0.08
N TYR A 71 6.17 -8.05 -0.28
CA TYR A 71 7.33 -7.61 0.49
C TYR A 71 6.94 -7.19 1.91
N SER A 72 5.89 -6.37 2.05
CA SER A 72 5.37 -5.99 3.37
C SER A 72 4.85 -7.19 4.15
N ASN A 73 4.16 -8.12 3.49
CA ASN A 73 3.65 -9.31 4.16
C ASN A 73 4.76 -10.18 4.76
N GLN A 74 5.95 -10.14 4.18
CA GLN A 74 7.11 -10.90 4.67
C GLN A 74 7.78 -10.24 5.88
N GLN A 75 7.46 -8.99 6.20
CA GLN A 75 8.08 -8.27 7.31
C GLN A 75 7.34 -8.55 8.61
N PRO A 76 8.02 -9.01 9.68
CA PRO A 76 7.37 -9.28 10.96
C PRO A 76 6.85 -8.02 11.65
N ASN A 77 7.35 -6.84 11.29
CA ASN A 77 6.97 -5.56 11.87
C ASN A 77 5.87 -4.81 11.09
N PHE A 78 5.34 -5.37 9.99
CA PHE A 78 4.19 -4.81 9.29
C PHE A 78 2.91 -5.06 10.07
N ARG A 79 2.11 -4.01 10.33
CA ARG A 79 0.89 -4.10 11.17
C ARG A 79 -0.41 -3.93 10.42
N GLY A 80 -0.40 -3.37 9.24
CA GLY A 80 -1.59 -3.20 8.44
C GLY A 80 -1.54 -1.98 7.55
N SER A 81 -2.59 -1.79 6.75
CA SER A 81 -2.65 -0.73 5.74
C SER A 81 -4.05 -0.17 5.58
N ALA A 82 -4.10 1.05 5.05
CA ALA A 82 -5.32 1.74 4.68
C ALA A 82 -5.15 2.29 3.26
N VAL A 83 -6.16 2.10 2.41
CA VAL A 83 -6.11 2.48 0.99
C VAL A 83 -7.29 3.39 0.67
N LEU A 84 -6.98 4.62 0.27
CA LEU A 84 -7.96 5.60 -0.16
C LEU A 84 -8.21 5.44 -1.65
N VAL A 85 -9.47 5.19 -2.02
CA VAL A 85 -9.92 5.01 -3.40
C VAL A 85 -11.04 6.01 -3.72
N ALA A 86 -11.25 6.28 -5.01
CA ALA A 86 -12.37 7.08 -5.48
C ALA A 86 -13.38 6.24 -6.26
N GLY A 87 -12.95 5.26 -7.03
CA GLY A 87 -13.80 4.47 -7.91
C GLY A 87 -13.82 2.97 -7.61
N ALA A 88 -14.91 2.31 -7.97
CA ALA A 88 -15.10 0.88 -7.70
C ALA A 88 -14.12 -0.01 -8.48
N THR A 89 -13.82 0.34 -9.75
CA THR A 89 -12.94 -0.46 -10.59
C THR A 89 -11.52 -0.54 -10.01
N VAL A 90 -10.96 0.62 -9.62
CA VAL A 90 -9.63 0.68 -9.01
C VAL A 90 -9.64 -0.01 -7.65
N ALA A 91 -10.70 0.18 -6.86
CA ALA A 91 -10.83 -0.49 -5.57
C ALA A 91 -10.81 -2.01 -5.71
N MET A 92 -11.57 -2.56 -6.66
CA MET A 92 -11.61 -4.01 -6.92
C MET A 92 -10.26 -4.54 -7.40
N GLN A 93 -9.60 -3.82 -8.30
CA GLN A 93 -8.28 -4.20 -8.81
C GLN A 93 -7.25 -4.21 -7.68
N HIS A 94 -7.26 -3.19 -6.83
CA HIS A 94 -6.35 -3.10 -5.69
C HIS A 94 -6.63 -4.22 -4.68
N ARG A 95 -7.90 -4.53 -4.43
CA ARG A 95 -8.28 -5.63 -3.54
C ARG A 95 -7.70 -6.97 -4.02
N ARG A 96 -7.73 -7.25 -5.31
CA ARG A 96 -7.11 -8.47 -5.88
C ARG A 96 -5.61 -8.48 -5.66
N THR A 97 -4.95 -7.35 -5.88
CA THR A 97 -3.51 -7.20 -5.67
C THR A 97 -3.14 -7.46 -4.21
N SER A 98 -3.92 -6.92 -3.28
CA SER A 98 -3.71 -7.11 -1.83
C SER A 98 -3.97 -8.55 -1.40
N MET A 99 -4.99 -9.19 -1.97
CA MET A 99 -5.29 -10.60 -1.70
C MET A 99 -4.14 -11.50 -2.14
N SER A 100 -3.68 -11.34 -3.37
CA SER A 100 -2.56 -12.12 -3.91
C SER A 100 -1.25 -11.83 -3.19
N GLY A 101 -1.05 -10.59 -2.73
CA GLY A 101 0.11 -10.19 -1.95
C GLY A 101 0.08 -10.60 -0.49
N GLY A 102 -1.06 -11.07 0.00
CA GLY A 102 -1.21 -11.61 1.36
C GLY A 102 -1.50 -10.58 2.45
N VAL A 103 -1.88 -9.34 2.12
CA VAL A 103 -2.08 -8.26 3.10
C VAL A 103 -3.55 -7.87 3.31
N LEU A 104 -4.49 -8.52 2.63
CA LEU A 104 -5.91 -8.10 2.63
C LEU A 104 -6.53 -8.14 4.03
N ASP A 105 -6.16 -9.10 4.87
CA ASP A 105 -6.76 -9.30 6.19
C ASP A 105 -6.58 -8.10 7.14
N THR A 106 -5.52 -7.32 6.94
CA THR A 106 -5.21 -6.15 7.76
C THR A 106 -5.32 -4.85 6.99
N GLU A 107 -5.94 -4.88 5.81
CA GLU A 107 -6.12 -3.72 4.96
C GLU A 107 -7.57 -3.26 4.93
N LEU A 108 -7.79 -1.96 5.09
CA LEU A 108 -9.09 -1.34 4.79
C LEU A 108 -8.97 -0.54 3.50
N ILE A 109 -9.85 -0.82 2.55
CA ILE A 109 -9.99 -0.07 1.29
C ILE A 109 -11.29 0.72 1.38
N SER A 110 -11.22 2.04 1.31
CA SER A 110 -12.40 2.90 1.50
C SER A 110 -12.24 4.23 0.77
N HIS A 111 -13.35 4.89 0.51
CA HIS A 111 -13.37 6.27 0.01
C HIS A 111 -13.49 7.28 1.16
N ASP A 112 -13.57 6.82 2.40
CA ASP A 112 -13.73 7.66 3.60
C ASP A 112 -12.39 7.80 4.35
N PRO A 113 -11.72 8.98 4.27
CA PRO A 113 -10.44 9.18 4.96
C PRO A 113 -10.52 8.99 6.48
N GLU A 114 -11.65 9.37 7.11
CA GLU A 114 -11.79 9.22 8.56
C GLU A 114 -11.83 7.75 8.99
N ALA A 115 -12.56 6.91 8.24
CA ALA A 115 -12.61 5.47 8.49
C ALA A 115 -11.22 4.84 8.33
N LEU A 116 -10.47 5.28 7.32
CA LEU A 116 -9.12 4.80 7.06
C LEU A 116 -8.16 5.19 8.18
N ARG A 117 -8.24 6.43 8.67
CA ARG A 117 -7.39 6.89 9.79
C ARG A 117 -7.73 6.15 11.08
N ALA A 118 -9.01 5.90 11.35
CA ALA A 118 -9.43 5.11 12.51
C ALA A 118 -8.87 3.68 12.43
N HIS A 119 -8.93 3.07 11.24
CA HIS A 119 -8.36 1.74 11.00
C HIS A 119 -6.86 1.71 11.28
N LEU A 120 -6.10 2.69 10.77
CA LEU A 120 -4.65 2.74 10.97
C LEU A 120 -4.25 2.90 12.43
N ARG A 121 -5.07 3.59 13.24
CA ARG A 121 -4.78 3.76 14.67
C ARG A 121 -4.90 2.45 15.46
N THR A 122 -5.70 1.51 14.97
CA THR A 122 -6.06 0.31 15.74
C THR A 122 -5.59 -1.00 15.13
N VAL A 123 -5.31 -1.02 13.81
CA VAL A 123 -4.91 -2.26 13.15
C VAL A 123 -3.57 -2.75 13.69
N HIS A 124 -3.54 -4.03 14.03
CA HIS A 124 -2.33 -4.65 14.57
C HIS A 124 -2.28 -6.12 14.19
N ARG A 125 -1.51 -6.42 13.14
CA ARG A 125 -1.25 -7.80 12.76
C ARG A 125 -0.31 -8.43 13.80
N SER A 126 -0.70 -9.58 14.33
CA SER A 126 0.17 -10.33 15.24
C SER A 126 1.42 -10.81 14.48
N SER A 127 2.55 -10.81 15.16
CA SER A 127 3.77 -11.41 14.62
C SER A 127 3.58 -12.91 14.45
N PRO A 128 4.03 -13.47 13.32
CA PRO A 128 3.96 -14.90 13.10
C PRO A 128 4.88 -15.68 14.05
#